data_80fa697d5a2450b887598651141e1764
#
_entry.id   80fa697d5a2450b887598651141e1764
#
_cell.length_a   1.000
_cell.length_b   1.000
_cell.length_c   1.000
_cell.angle_alpha   90.00
_cell.angle_beta   90.00
_cell.angle_gamma   90.00
#
_symmetry.space_group_name_H-M   'P 1'
#
loop_
_entity.id
_entity.type
_entity.pdbx_description
1 polymer ?
#
loop_
_entity_poly.entity_id
_entity_poly.type
_entity_poly.pdbx_seq_one_letter_code
_entity_poly.pdbx_strand_id
1 'polypeptide(L)'
;MSDIDPHILKHLSVMQPELYWLDADPLEPEPHPTLIGDVTTDLCIVGAGYTGLWTALLAKERNPEREVIIVEQRETGFGASGRNGGFCNSSLTHGFINGYRRFKDDMQDLERMGRENFNEIEETIRKYGIDCDWQRTGELRVAVKDWQLDGMKEEADLRNQYGDHVEFLTQDEVQARVNSPIYKGALWDADGTALVDPARLVWGLEKVCLKLGVKIYENSKVEWLERTSDGIIVHTPYGSVYADKVALATNVFKSLVKRVRKYVVPVYDFQVVTEPLTEEQWKAIGWAGKEGLSEAGNQFHYYRVTSEGAILWGGYDAIYHFRGKARQEYETDAETYAYLAADFLETFPQLKGIKFTHGWGGAIDTCSRFSPFWGRAYRKRVAYVLGFTGLGVASTRFGAQVMLDLVDGLDTERTRLKMVRKKPLPFPPEPFRFLFIRLTQWSINYADEHEGKRNLWLKLLDRLGLGFDS
;
A
#
# COMPACT_ATOMS: atom_id res chain seq x y z
N MET A 1 3.59 -14.73 -24.90
CA MET A 1 4.80 -14.14 -25.53
C MET A 1 4.71 -14.00 -27.05
N SER A 2 3.77 -14.65 -27.75
CA SER A 2 3.66 -14.59 -29.24
C SER A 2 3.06 -13.27 -29.77
N ASP A 3 2.45 -12.45 -28.94
CA ASP A 3 1.73 -11.23 -29.35
C ASP A 3 2.37 -9.91 -28.86
N ILE A 4 3.48 -9.98 -28.15
CA ILE A 4 4.17 -8.76 -27.68
C ILE A 4 5.01 -8.20 -28.83
N ASP A 5 4.87 -6.90 -29.10
CA ASP A 5 5.66 -6.21 -30.11
C ASP A 5 7.17 -6.38 -29.83
N PRO A 6 7.95 -6.94 -30.78
CA PRO A 6 9.41 -7.07 -30.64
C PRO A 6 10.12 -5.75 -30.34
N HIS A 7 9.50 -4.61 -30.68
CA HIS A 7 10.02 -3.28 -30.35
C HIS A 7 10.02 -3.04 -28.84
N ILE A 8 8.94 -3.42 -28.15
CA ILE A 8 8.84 -3.29 -26.68
C ILE A 8 9.90 -4.14 -25.97
N LEU A 9 10.17 -5.35 -26.45
CA LEU A 9 11.19 -6.23 -25.85
C LEU A 9 12.60 -5.63 -25.87
N LYS A 10 12.90 -4.69 -26.79
CA LYS A 10 14.19 -3.99 -26.79
C LYS A 10 14.35 -3.05 -25.59
N HIS A 11 13.23 -2.45 -25.11
CA HIS A 11 13.25 -1.59 -23.92
C HIS A 11 13.49 -2.37 -22.65
N LEU A 12 13.12 -3.65 -22.62
CA LEU A 12 13.28 -4.57 -21.49
C LEU A 12 14.57 -5.39 -21.54
N SER A 13 15.43 -5.18 -22.56
CA SER A 13 16.60 -6.05 -22.84
C SER A 13 17.68 -6.07 -21.76
N VAL A 14 17.71 -5.07 -20.89
CA VAL A 14 18.66 -4.95 -19.77
C VAL A 14 17.98 -5.08 -18.41
N MET A 15 16.66 -5.27 -18.38
CA MET A 15 15.87 -5.31 -17.16
C MET A 15 16.21 -6.54 -16.31
N GLN A 16 16.42 -6.28 -15.02
CA GLN A 16 16.58 -7.32 -14.01
C GLN A 16 15.21 -7.51 -13.29
N PRO A 17 14.73 -8.76 -13.13
CA PRO A 17 13.50 -9.04 -12.40
C PRO A 17 13.74 -8.98 -10.89
N GLU A 18 14.26 -7.87 -10.41
CA GLU A 18 14.70 -7.61 -9.04
C GLU A 18 14.10 -6.33 -8.51
N LEU A 19 14.11 -6.19 -7.20
CA LEU A 19 13.51 -5.08 -6.48
C LEU A 19 14.45 -3.87 -6.47
N TYR A 20 14.07 -2.80 -7.17
CA TYR A 20 14.86 -1.58 -7.31
C TYR A 20 15.29 -0.96 -5.98
N TRP A 21 14.40 -0.93 -4.98
CA TRP A 21 14.66 -0.28 -3.69
C TRP A 21 15.72 -0.98 -2.82
N LEU A 22 16.08 -2.22 -3.16
CA LEU A 22 17.10 -3.03 -2.43
C LEU A 22 18.42 -3.11 -3.19
N ASP A 23 18.53 -2.50 -4.38
CA ASP A 23 19.73 -2.60 -5.19
C ASP A 23 20.87 -1.79 -4.57
N ALA A 24 21.76 -2.53 -3.87
CA ALA A 24 23.01 -2.01 -3.30
C ALA A 24 22.87 -0.72 -2.43
N ASP A 25 21.77 -0.58 -1.70
CA ASP A 25 21.59 0.59 -0.81
C ASP A 25 22.50 0.47 0.42
N PRO A 26 23.40 1.44 0.67
CA PRO A 26 24.31 1.43 1.82
C PRO A 26 23.59 1.56 3.19
N LEU A 27 22.30 1.84 3.21
CA LEU A 27 21.49 1.96 4.42
C LEU A 27 20.83 0.64 4.83
N GLU A 28 20.97 -0.44 4.03
CA GLU A 28 20.45 -1.77 4.38
C GLU A 28 21.00 -2.21 5.75
N PRO A 29 20.12 -2.60 6.70
CA PRO A 29 20.57 -3.00 8.03
C PRO A 29 21.20 -4.39 8.05
N GLU A 30 22.03 -4.62 9.07
CA GLU A 30 22.53 -5.97 9.37
C GLU A 30 21.36 -6.89 9.80
N PRO A 31 21.37 -8.17 9.39
CA PRO A 31 20.33 -9.12 9.75
C PRO A 31 20.18 -9.32 11.26
N HIS A 32 18.96 -9.49 11.74
CA HIS A 32 18.67 -9.77 13.14
C HIS A 32 18.75 -11.26 13.47
N PRO A 33 19.03 -11.61 14.74
CA PRO A 33 19.12 -13.01 15.15
C PRO A 33 17.78 -13.73 15.00
N THR A 34 17.83 -15.02 14.73
CA THR A 34 16.68 -15.91 14.80
C THR A 34 16.31 -16.14 16.29
N LEU A 35 15.02 -16.22 16.60
CA LEU A 35 14.53 -16.55 17.94
C LEU A 35 14.89 -18.01 18.29
N ILE A 36 15.80 -18.18 19.25
CA ILE A 36 16.18 -19.48 19.79
C ILE A 36 15.91 -19.49 21.30
N GLY A 37 15.18 -20.52 21.77
CA GLY A 37 14.76 -20.62 23.17
C GLY A 37 13.55 -19.75 23.49
N ASP A 38 13.22 -19.69 24.77
CA ASP A 38 12.02 -19.03 25.26
C ASP A 38 12.33 -17.64 25.83
N VAL A 39 11.50 -16.67 25.48
CA VAL A 39 11.62 -15.28 25.95
C VAL A 39 10.25 -14.76 26.43
N THR A 40 10.26 -13.73 27.27
CA THR A 40 9.07 -13.05 27.78
C THR A 40 8.98 -11.62 27.29
N THR A 41 7.79 -11.05 27.21
CA THR A 41 7.56 -9.65 26.82
C THR A 41 6.14 -9.19 27.20
N ASP A 42 5.93 -7.89 27.36
CA ASP A 42 4.59 -7.31 27.54
C ASP A 42 3.81 -7.32 26.20
N LEU A 43 4.48 -7.04 25.09
CA LEU A 43 3.87 -6.99 23.76
C LEU A 43 4.73 -7.73 22.73
N CYS A 44 4.19 -8.78 22.15
CA CYS A 44 4.76 -9.43 20.98
C CYS A 44 4.05 -8.95 19.70
N ILE A 45 4.81 -8.50 18.73
CA ILE A 45 4.32 -8.05 17.43
C ILE A 45 4.76 -9.09 16.40
N VAL A 46 3.81 -9.57 15.58
CA VAL A 46 4.10 -10.55 14.52
C VAL A 46 4.09 -9.83 13.17
N GLY A 47 5.27 -9.72 12.59
CA GLY A 47 5.55 -9.03 11.33
C GLY A 47 6.34 -7.74 11.51
N ALA A 48 7.45 -7.59 10.78
CA ALA A 48 8.35 -6.43 10.77
C ALA A 48 8.20 -5.55 9.51
N GLY A 49 6.98 -5.43 8.97
CA GLY A 49 6.64 -4.41 7.98
C GLY A 49 6.22 -3.11 8.66
N TYR A 50 5.78 -2.10 7.88
CA TYR A 50 5.35 -0.80 8.40
C TYR A 50 4.40 -0.91 9.61
N THR A 51 3.34 -1.71 9.50
CA THR A 51 2.37 -1.86 10.60
C THR A 51 3.03 -2.34 11.89
N GLY A 52 3.92 -3.31 11.81
CA GLY A 52 4.61 -3.85 12.98
C GLY A 52 5.59 -2.85 13.60
N LEU A 53 6.41 -2.21 12.77
CA LEU A 53 7.37 -1.21 13.21
C LEU A 53 6.70 0.03 13.80
N TRP A 54 5.64 0.56 13.15
CA TRP A 54 4.83 1.63 13.73
C TRP A 54 4.19 1.23 15.05
N THR A 55 3.71 -0.02 15.16
CA THR A 55 3.13 -0.52 16.43
C THR A 55 4.18 -0.53 17.54
N ALA A 56 5.39 -1.00 17.25
CA ALA A 56 6.48 -1.04 18.22
C ALA A 56 6.94 0.35 18.66
N LEU A 57 7.18 1.25 17.68
CA LEU A 57 7.58 2.63 17.91
C LEU A 57 6.56 3.35 18.79
N LEU A 58 5.28 3.33 18.39
CA LEU A 58 4.21 3.97 19.13
C LEU A 58 3.96 3.35 20.51
N ALA A 59 4.15 2.02 20.66
CA ALA A 59 4.08 1.37 21.98
C ALA A 59 5.16 1.87 22.93
N LYS A 60 6.39 2.03 22.42
CA LYS A 60 7.52 2.57 23.19
C LYS A 60 7.38 4.07 23.47
N GLU A 61 6.84 4.87 22.55
CA GLU A 61 6.56 6.28 22.82
C GLU A 61 5.47 6.48 23.90
N ARG A 62 4.43 5.62 23.88
CA ARG A 62 3.37 5.65 24.93
C ARG A 62 3.86 5.19 26.30
N ASN A 63 4.73 4.19 26.34
CA ASN A 63 5.31 3.64 27.55
C ASN A 63 6.74 3.14 27.28
N PRO A 64 7.77 3.95 27.60
CA PRO A 64 9.17 3.59 27.39
C PRO A 64 9.61 2.31 28.12
N GLU A 65 8.99 1.99 29.24
CA GLU A 65 9.33 0.80 30.07
C GLU A 65 8.72 -0.49 29.50
N ARG A 66 7.73 -0.38 28.60
CA ARG A 66 7.07 -1.55 28.00
C ARG A 66 8.08 -2.40 27.24
N GLU A 67 8.19 -3.67 27.59
CA GLU A 67 8.98 -4.62 26.81
C GLU A 67 8.25 -4.98 25.50
N VAL A 68 8.93 -4.81 24.36
CA VAL A 68 8.37 -5.06 23.04
C VAL A 68 9.31 -5.95 22.23
N ILE A 69 8.75 -7.03 21.70
CA ILE A 69 9.44 -7.95 20.79
C ILE A 69 8.70 -7.98 19.45
N ILE A 70 9.44 -7.88 18.35
CA ILE A 70 8.95 -8.16 16.99
C ILE A 70 9.48 -9.52 16.55
N VAL A 71 8.61 -10.34 15.96
CA VAL A 71 8.96 -11.64 15.37
C VAL A 71 8.59 -11.63 13.89
N GLU A 72 9.57 -11.78 13.02
CA GLU A 72 9.42 -11.73 11.57
C GLU A 72 9.78 -13.08 10.94
N GLN A 73 9.04 -13.49 9.91
CA GLN A 73 9.28 -14.77 9.22
C GLN A 73 10.49 -14.76 8.30
N ARG A 74 10.87 -13.58 7.79
CA ARG A 74 12.01 -13.32 6.89
C ARG A 74 12.80 -12.12 7.40
N GLU A 75 13.27 -11.26 6.51
CA GLU A 75 13.94 -9.99 6.82
C GLU A 75 12.91 -8.88 7.05
N THR A 76 13.27 -7.87 7.81
CA THR A 76 12.48 -6.65 8.03
C THR A 76 12.14 -5.99 6.69
N GLY A 77 10.85 -5.66 6.49
CA GLY A 77 10.40 -5.04 5.25
C GLY A 77 10.21 -5.96 4.04
N PHE A 78 10.52 -7.27 4.15
CA PHE A 78 10.41 -8.24 3.05
C PHE A 78 9.08 -8.19 2.28
N GLY A 79 7.96 -7.92 2.97
CA GLY A 79 6.63 -7.86 2.37
C GLY A 79 6.38 -6.58 1.56
N ALA A 80 5.12 -6.17 1.48
CA ALA A 80 4.70 -4.99 0.72
C ALA A 80 5.38 -3.68 1.17
N SER A 81 5.90 -3.62 2.39
CA SER A 81 6.50 -2.40 2.95
C SER A 81 7.80 -1.99 2.27
N GLY A 82 8.66 -2.93 1.89
CA GLY A 82 9.93 -2.63 1.21
C GLY A 82 9.82 -2.60 -0.31
N ARG A 83 8.63 -2.87 -0.91
CA ARG A 83 8.48 -3.06 -2.36
C ARG A 83 7.35 -2.26 -3.03
N ASN A 84 6.69 -1.37 -2.28
CA ASN A 84 5.64 -0.52 -2.84
C ASN A 84 6.20 0.65 -3.67
N GLY A 85 5.32 1.38 -4.37
CA GLY A 85 5.72 2.52 -5.22
C GLY A 85 6.14 3.78 -4.47
N GLY A 86 6.09 3.79 -3.13
CA GLY A 86 6.52 4.91 -2.31
C GLY A 86 5.54 6.08 -2.23
N PHE A 87 4.25 5.86 -2.51
CA PHE A 87 3.20 6.87 -2.34
C PHE A 87 2.67 6.85 -0.90
N CYS A 88 2.85 7.95 -0.19
CA CYS A 88 2.36 8.16 1.15
C CYS A 88 1.19 9.16 1.11
N ASN A 89 -0.06 8.66 1.06
CA ASN A 89 -1.25 9.49 0.98
C ASN A 89 -1.90 9.69 2.34
N SER A 90 -2.54 10.83 2.55
CA SER A 90 -3.31 11.14 3.76
C SER A 90 -4.59 10.30 3.89
N SER A 91 -5.12 9.72 2.81
CA SER A 91 -6.36 8.93 2.83
C SER A 91 -6.25 7.67 3.68
N LEU A 92 -7.25 7.45 4.54
CA LEU A 92 -7.39 6.22 5.34
C LEU A 92 -8.29 5.17 4.68
N THR A 93 -8.93 5.49 3.55
CA THR A 93 -10.05 4.74 2.98
C THR A 93 -9.87 4.32 1.52
N HIS A 94 -8.65 4.27 1.01
CA HIS A 94 -8.38 3.98 -0.40
C HIS A 94 -9.07 5.00 -1.33
N GLY A 95 -8.67 6.27 -1.18
CA GLY A 95 -9.26 7.40 -1.87
C GLY A 95 -10.49 7.99 -1.16
N PHE A 96 -10.76 9.25 -1.46
CA PHE A 96 -11.84 10.03 -0.85
C PHE A 96 -13.23 9.44 -1.18
N ILE A 97 -13.49 9.13 -2.44
CA ILE A 97 -14.80 8.66 -2.90
C ILE A 97 -15.19 7.33 -2.25
N ASN A 98 -14.24 6.39 -2.10
CA ASN A 98 -14.47 5.13 -1.40
C ASN A 98 -14.88 5.36 0.07
N GLY A 99 -14.21 6.29 0.75
CA GLY A 99 -14.54 6.71 2.12
C GLY A 99 -15.92 7.34 2.22
N TYR A 100 -16.20 8.33 1.37
CA TYR A 100 -17.45 9.06 1.34
C TYR A 100 -18.66 8.15 1.11
N ARG A 101 -18.58 7.18 0.19
CA ARG A 101 -19.67 6.24 -0.08
C ARG A 101 -19.90 5.23 1.06
N ARG A 102 -18.85 4.80 1.75
CA ARG A 102 -18.93 3.72 2.76
C ARG A 102 -19.09 4.21 4.19
N PHE A 103 -18.51 5.36 4.50
CA PHE A 103 -18.38 5.88 5.86
C PHE A 103 -18.82 7.36 5.96
N LYS A 104 -19.81 7.75 5.19
CA LYS A 104 -20.26 9.15 5.08
C LYS A 104 -20.41 9.86 6.43
N ASP A 105 -20.96 9.16 7.44
CA ASP A 105 -21.18 9.73 8.76
C ASP A 105 -19.88 9.98 9.56
N ASP A 106 -18.82 9.22 9.23
CA ASP A 106 -17.50 9.35 9.86
C ASP A 106 -16.53 10.16 8.98
N MET A 107 -16.95 10.63 7.79
CA MET A 107 -16.03 11.14 6.77
C MET A 107 -15.23 12.35 7.23
N GLN A 108 -15.86 13.28 7.95
CA GLN A 108 -15.17 14.45 8.51
C GLN A 108 -14.03 14.05 9.46
N ASP A 109 -14.28 13.05 10.31
CA ASP A 109 -13.27 12.53 11.24
C ASP A 109 -12.19 11.74 10.51
N LEU A 110 -12.55 10.97 9.48
CA LEU A 110 -11.58 10.20 8.67
C LEU A 110 -10.62 11.13 7.94
N GLU A 111 -11.10 12.20 7.31
CA GLU A 111 -10.25 13.17 6.62
C GLU A 111 -9.35 13.92 7.61
N ARG A 112 -9.89 14.41 8.73
CA ARG A 112 -9.11 15.05 9.78
C ARG A 112 -8.01 14.11 10.31
N MET A 113 -8.38 12.90 10.71
CA MET A 113 -7.43 11.92 11.26
C MET A 113 -6.41 11.45 10.21
N GLY A 114 -6.80 11.40 8.95
CA GLY A 114 -5.91 11.08 7.84
C GLY A 114 -4.81 12.13 7.69
N ARG A 115 -5.18 13.41 7.65
CA ARG A 115 -4.23 14.55 7.61
C ARG A 115 -3.34 14.61 8.86
N GLU A 116 -3.93 14.43 10.05
CA GLU A 116 -3.17 14.34 11.30
C GLU A 116 -2.13 13.21 11.24
N ASN A 117 -2.56 12.01 10.86
CA ASN A 117 -1.66 10.86 10.72
C ASN A 117 -0.54 11.08 9.70
N PHE A 118 -0.85 11.71 8.57
CA PHE A 118 0.13 12.05 7.54
C PHE A 118 1.18 13.04 8.07
N ASN A 119 0.76 14.11 8.74
CA ASN A 119 1.67 15.07 9.34
C ASN A 119 2.52 14.45 10.47
N GLU A 120 1.94 13.58 11.30
CA GLU A 120 2.64 12.86 12.35
C GLU A 120 3.70 11.88 11.80
N ILE A 121 3.52 11.34 10.58
CA ILE A 121 4.56 10.57 9.88
C ILE A 121 5.76 11.47 9.57
N GLU A 122 5.51 12.62 8.94
CA GLU A 122 6.56 13.59 8.62
C GLU A 122 7.29 14.08 9.89
N GLU A 123 6.54 14.37 10.94
CA GLU A 123 7.11 14.75 12.25
C GLU A 123 7.99 13.64 12.84
N THR A 124 7.58 12.38 12.72
CA THR A 124 8.36 11.22 13.20
C THR A 124 9.64 11.06 12.39
N ILE A 125 9.57 11.17 11.07
CA ILE A 125 10.72 11.15 10.16
C ILE A 125 11.72 12.22 10.58
N ARG A 126 11.26 13.46 10.79
CA ARG A 126 12.08 14.59 11.21
C ARG A 126 12.65 14.41 12.63
N LYS A 127 11.82 13.99 13.58
CA LYS A 127 12.19 13.78 15.00
C LYS A 127 13.32 12.78 15.17
N TYR A 128 13.28 11.70 14.41
CA TYR A 128 14.25 10.62 14.53
C TYR A 128 15.37 10.66 13.48
N GLY A 129 15.30 11.61 12.53
CA GLY A 129 16.28 11.75 11.45
C GLY A 129 16.27 10.56 10.51
N ILE A 130 15.09 10.07 10.12
CA ILE A 130 14.94 8.95 9.17
C ILE A 130 15.27 9.46 7.77
N ASP A 131 16.31 8.92 7.15
CA ASP A 131 16.67 9.19 5.76
C ASP A 131 15.91 8.25 4.83
N CYS A 132 14.78 8.71 4.30
CA CYS A 132 13.90 7.94 3.43
C CYS A 132 13.44 8.71 2.18
N ASP A 133 14.19 9.71 1.75
CA ASP A 133 13.84 10.54 0.59
C ASP A 133 12.40 11.08 0.67
N TRP A 134 12.03 11.63 1.82
CA TRP A 134 10.70 12.21 2.03
C TRP A 134 10.51 13.47 1.21
N GLN A 135 9.59 13.43 0.25
CA GLN A 135 9.29 14.54 -0.66
C GLN A 135 7.78 14.83 -0.64
N ARG A 136 7.36 15.94 -0.03
CA ARG A 136 5.95 16.38 -0.04
C ARG A 136 5.67 17.15 -1.32
N THR A 137 5.56 16.42 -2.42
CA THR A 137 5.39 16.96 -3.78
C THR A 137 3.93 17.06 -4.21
N GLY A 138 3.00 16.54 -3.41
CA GLY A 138 1.60 16.39 -3.84
C GLY A 138 1.42 15.31 -4.90
N GLU A 139 0.21 15.25 -5.46
CA GLU A 139 -0.18 14.27 -6.47
C GLU A 139 -1.04 14.89 -7.56
N LEU A 140 -0.75 14.52 -8.81
CA LEU A 140 -1.60 14.77 -9.96
C LEU A 140 -2.34 13.48 -10.32
N ARG A 141 -3.65 13.43 -10.10
CA ARG A 141 -4.48 12.35 -10.64
C ARG A 141 -5.00 12.77 -12.00
N VAL A 142 -4.45 12.18 -13.06
CA VAL A 142 -4.69 12.60 -14.45
C VAL A 142 -5.85 11.86 -15.10
N ALA A 143 -6.70 12.58 -15.84
CA ALA A 143 -7.69 11.99 -16.72
C ALA A 143 -7.03 11.65 -18.06
N VAL A 144 -7.18 10.42 -18.52
CA VAL A 144 -6.71 9.94 -19.83
C VAL A 144 -7.86 9.73 -20.82
N LYS A 145 -9.11 9.85 -20.36
CA LYS A 145 -10.34 9.76 -21.15
C LYS A 145 -11.26 10.94 -20.81
N ASP A 146 -11.99 11.46 -21.80
CA ASP A 146 -12.87 12.62 -21.61
C ASP A 146 -13.99 12.38 -20.61
N TRP A 147 -14.53 11.16 -20.52
CA TRP A 147 -15.62 10.83 -19.59
C TRP A 147 -15.23 10.93 -18.10
N GLN A 148 -13.93 10.96 -17.78
CA GLN A 148 -13.42 11.07 -16.41
C GLN A 148 -13.52 12.50 -15.86
N LEU A 149 -13.53 13.51 -16.74
CA LEU A 149 -13.39 14.93 -16.37
C LEU A 149 -14.51 15.46 -15.48
N ASP A 150 -15.77 15.15 -15.81
CA ASP A 150 -16.92 15.66 -15.04
C ASP A 150 -16.90 15.13 -13.61
N GLY A 151 -16.66 13.83 -13.42
CA GLY A 151 -16.54 13.22 -12.08
C GLY A 151 -15.40 13.81 -11.26
N MET A 152 -14.28 14.17 -11.88
CA MET A 152 -13.14 14.79 -11.20
C MET A 152 -13.46 16.21 -10.71
N LYS A 153 -14.19 17.02 -11.50
CA LYS A 153 -14.63 18.35 -11.05
C LYS A 153 -15.54 18.27 -9.82
N GLU A 154 -16.53 17.38 -9.88
CA GLU A 154 -17.43 17.15 -8.75
C GLU A 154 -16.68 16.68 -7.49
N GLU A 155 -15.68 15.83 -7.68
CA GLU A 155 -14.85 15.35 -6.58
C GLU A 155 -13.98 16.46 -5.97
N ALA A 156 -13.38 17.35 -6.79
CA ALA A 156 -12.61 18.49 -6.28
C ALA A 156 -13.46 19.37 -5.36
N ASP A 157 -14.67 19.74 -5.83
CA ASP A 157 -15.61 20.55 -5.06
C ASP A 157 -16.01 19.86 -3.75
N LEU A 158 -16.24 18.56 -3.80
CA LEU A 158 -16.62 17.78 -2.63
C LEU A 158 -15.47 17.64 -1.63
N ARG A 159 -14.26 17.33 -2.06
CA ARG A 159 -13.08 17.21 -1.22
C ARG A 159 -12.76 18.50 -0.48
N ASN A 160 -12.90 19.63 -1.17
CA ASN A 160 -12.66 20.96 -0.59
C ASN A 160 -13.65 21.29 0.54
N GLN A 161 -14.90 20.77 0.48
CA GLN A 161 -15.87 20.88 1.59
C GLN A 161 -15.43 20.10 2.85
N TYR A 162 -14.55 19.10 2.71
CA TYR A 162 -14.00 18.31 3.81
C TYR A 162 -12.62 18.79 4.27
N GLY A 163 -12.15 19.92 3.72
CA GLY A 163 -10.95 20.61 4.16
C GLY A 163 -9.68 20.17 3.42
N ASP A 164 -9.79 19.53 2.26
CA ASP A 164 -8.70 19.36 1.32
C ASP A 164 -8.50 20.64 0.49
N HIS A 165 -7.34 20.74 -0.15
CA HIS A 165 -7.01 21.79 -1.11
C HIS A 165 -6.72 21.16 -2.47
N VAL A 166 -7.79 20.81 -3.19
CA VAL A 166 -7.71 20.15 -4.49
C VAL A 166 -8.19 21.07 -5.58
N GLU A 167 -7.41 21.16 -6.64
CA GLU A 167 -7.70 21.97 -7.82
C GLU A 167 -7.93 21.08 -9.03
N PHE A 168 -8.96 21.39 -9.83
CA PHE A 168 -9.14 20.77 -11.15
C PHE A 168 -8.33 21.55 -12.19
N LEU A 169 -7.43 20.85 -12.88
CA LEU A 169 -6.63 21.37 -13.96
C LEU A 169 -7.22 20.97 -15.32
N THR A 170 -7.31 21.94 -16.23
CA THR A 170 -7.66 21.72 -17.63
C THR A 170 -6.57 20.96 -18.38
N GLN A 171 -6.84 20.54 -19.62
CA GLN A 171 -5.86 19.88 -20.47
C GLN A 171 -4.59 20.72 -20.68
N ASP A 172 -4.73 22.01 -20.98
CA ASP A 172 -3.60 22.91 -21.19
C ASP A 172 -2.76 23.07 -19.93
N GLU A 173 -3.41 23.17 -18.76
CA GLU A 173 -2.73 23.34 -17.47
C GLU A 173 -1.97 22.08 -17.04
N VAL A 174 -2.57 20.88 -17.21
CA VAL A 174 -1.85 19.64 -16.88
C VAL A 174 -0.70 19.36 -17.82
N GLN A 175 -0.87 19.62 -19.12
CA GLN A 175 0.18 19.44 -20.13
C GLN A 175 1.32 20.46 -19.97
N ALA A 176 1.05 21.64 -19.45
CA ALA A 176 2.09 22.60 -19.06
C ALA A 176 2.94 22.13 -17.86
N ARG A 177 2.39 21.27 -17.00
CA ARG A 177 3.13 20.65 -15.89
C ARG A 177 3.86 19.37 -16.29
N VAL A 178 3.17 18.51 -17.04
CA VAL A 178 3.70 17.22 -17.54
C VAL A 178 3.22 17.02 -18.97
N ASN A 179 4.14 17.08 -19.91
CA ASN A 179 3.85 16.98 -21.34
C ASN A 179 3.58 15.52 -21.75
N SER A 180 2.32 15.13 -21.71
CA SER A 180 1.84 13.84 -22.23
C SER A 180 0.66 14.05 -23.17
N PRO A 181 0.66 13.46 -24.38
CA PRO A 181 -0.42 13.64 -25.36
C PRO A 181 -1.75 13.04 -24.93
N ILE A 182 -1.75 12.10 -23.97
CA ILE A 182 -2.97 11.42 -23.53
C ILE A 182 -3.69 12.15 -22.39
N TYR A 183 -3.07 13.12 -21.72
CA TYR A 183 -3.69 13.83 -20.60
C TYR A 183 -4.77 14.79 -21.06
N LYS A 184 -5.95 14.69 -20.45
CA LYS A 184 -7.16 15.48 -20.73
C LYS A 184 -7.47 16.51 -19.66
N GLY A 185 -6.97 16.32 -18.46
CA GLY A 185 -7.10 17.16 -17.29
C GLY A 185 -6.55 16.43 -16.08
N ALA A 186 -6.57 17.06 -14.90
CA ALA A 186 -6.12 16.43 -13.67
C ALA A 186 -6.83 16.99 -12.42
N LEU A 187 -6.79 16.23 -11.33
CA LEU A 187 -6.91 16.76 -9.98
C LEU A 187 -5.52 16.97 -9.41
N TRP A 188 -5.24 18.19 -8.98
CA TRP A 188 -4.03 18.55 -8.26
C TRP A 188 -4.30 18.60 -6.76
N ASP A 189 -3.72 17.66 -6.02
CA ASP A 189 -3.70 17.64 -4.55
C ASP A 189 -2.31 18.04 -4.07
N ALA A 190 -2.14 19.27 -3.64
CA ALA A 190 -0.84 19.81 -3.23
C ALA A 190 -0.34 19.27 -1.88
N ASP A 191 -1.26 18.91 -0.99
CA ASP A 191 -0.96 18.71 0.44
C ASP A 191 -1.10 17.27 0.92
N GLY A 192 -1.87 16.45 0.19
CA GLY A 192 -2.33 15.14 0.66
C GLY A 192 -1.37 13.99 0.40
N THR A 193 -0.28 14.20 -0.34
CA THR A 193 0.63 13.14 -0.77
C THR A 193 2.10 13.54 -0.62
N ALA A 194 2.90 12.61 -0.13
CA ALA A 194 4.35 12.63 -0.19
C ALA A 194 4.89 11.39 -0.87
N LEU A 195 6.08 11.48 -1.42
CA LEU A 195 6.84 10.37 -1.98
C LEU A 195 7.95 9.97 -1.00
N VAL A 196 8.22 8.67 -0.90
CA VAL A 196 9.27 8.14 -0.04
C VAL A 196 10.02 7.02 -0.75
N ASP A 197 11.26 6.76 -0.35
CA ASP A 197 11.90 5.48 -0.58
C ASP A 197 11.34 4.48 0.45
N PRO A 198 10.58 3.46 0.01
CA PRO A 198 9.89 2.57 0.93
C PRO A 198 10.83 1.66 1.72
N ALA A 199 11.95 1.22 1.16
CA ALA A 199 12.91 0.40 1.87
C ALA A 199 13.63 1.21 2.94
N ARG A 200 14.09 2.42 2.61
CA ARG A 200 14.73 3.33 3.58
C ARG A 200 13.79 3.74 4.72
N LEU A 201 12.49 3.93 4.43
CA LEU A 201 11.51 4.19 5.49
C LEU A 201 11.37 3.01 6.44
N VAL A 202 11.32 1.77 5.92
CA VAL A 202 11.28 0.55 6.76
C VAL A 202 12.52 0.48 7.65
N TRP A 203 13.71 0.58 7.07
CA TRP A 203 14.97 0.49 7.79
C TRP A 203 15.18 1.63 8.79
N GLY A 204 14.70 2.82 8.44
CA GLY A 204 14.71 3.96 9.35
C GLY A 204 13.82 3.71 10.57
N LEU A 205 12.61 3.20 10.38
CA LEU A 205 11.71 2.81 11.48
C LEU A 205 12.28 1.70 12.34
N GLU A 206 12.93 0.71 11.72
CA GLU A 206 13.63 -0.38 12.39
C GLU A 206 14.73 0.16 13.30
N LYS A 207 15.62 1.01 12.78
CA LYS A 207 16.69 1.66 13.57
C LYS A 207 16.11 2.44 14.77
N VAL A 208 14.99 3.13 14.58
CA VAL A 208 14.30 3.82 15.68
C VAL A 208 13.77 2.82 16.71
N CYS A 209 13.13 1.75 16.29
CA CYS A 209 12.63 0.70 17.18
C CYS A 209 13.76 0.11 18.04
N LEU A 210 14.89 -0.23 17.42
CA LEU A 210 16.08 -0.76 18.13
C LEU A 210 16.62 0.25 19.16
N LYS A 211 16.72 1.53 18.75
CA LYS A 211 17.16 2.61 19.66
C LYS A 211 16.24 2.80 20.86
N LEU A 212 14.94 2.53 20.69
CA LEU A 212 13.94 2.55 21.76
C LEU A 212 13.92 1.26 22.60
N GLY A 213 14.79 0.29 22.32
CA GLY A 213 14.92 -0.97 23.07
C GLY A 213 13.95 -2.07 22.63
N VAL A 214 13.39 -1.98 21.43
CA VAL A 214 12.62 -3.09 20.82
C VAL A 214 13.60 -4.18 20.39
N LYS A 215 13.28 -5.44 20.69
CA LYS A 215 14.03 -6.61 20.18
C LYS A 215 13.36 -7.13 18.93
N ILE A 216 14.13 -7.37 17.88
CA ILE A 216 13.64 -7.90 16.60
C ILE A 216 14.29 -9.27 16.37
N TYR A 217 13.47 -10.24 15.99
CA TYR A 217 13.91 -11.59 15.62
C TYR A 217 13.43 -11.88 14.18
N GLU A 218 14.37 -12.07 13.29
CA GLU A 218 14.15 -12.43 11.88
C GLU A 218 14.23 -13.96 11.68
N ASN A 219 13.83 -14.41 10.50
CA ASN A 219 13.80 -15.85 10.17
C ASN A 219 13.08 -16.69 11.23
N SER A 220 12.08 -16.09 11.90
CA SER A 220 11.39 -16.59 13.07
C SER A 220 9.88 -16.69 12.83
N LYS A 221 9.50 -17.48 11.84
CA LYS A 221 8.12 -17.65 11.41
C LYS A 221 7.22 -18.13 12.54
N VAL A 222 6.21 -17.35 12.89
CA VAL A 222 5.18 -17.77 13.84
C VAL A 222 4.26 -18.81 13.22
N GLU A 223 4.17 -19.98 13.84
CA GLU A 223 3.37 -21.10 13.35
C GLU A 223 1.95 -21.10 13.94
N TRP A 224 1.81 -20.88 15.25
CA TRP A 224 0.52 -20.76 15.93
C TRP A 224 0.61 -19.92 17.20
N LEU A 225 -0.56 -19.57 17.71
CA LEU A 225 -0.74 -18.89 19.00
C LEU A 225 -1.46 -19.81 19.96
N GLU A 226 -0.98 -19.89 21.18
CA GLU A 226 -1.60 -20.61 22.28
C GLU A 226 -2.03 -19.61 23.37
N ARG A 227 -3.25 -19.77 23.86
CA ARG A 227 -3.74 -18.95 24.97
C ARG A 227 -3.50 -19.66 26.31
N THR A 228 -2.90 -18.96 27.24
CA THR A 228 -2.75 -19.38 28.64
C THR A 228 -3.75 -18.65 29.53
N SER A 229 -3.69 -18.86 30.83
CA SER A 229 -4.40 -18.07 31.86
C SER A 229 -4.00 -16.61 31.80
N ASP A 230 -2.71 -16.33 31.64
CA ASP A 230 -2.12 -15.02 31.89
C ASP A 230 -1.67 -14.28 30.61
N GLY A 231 -1.55 -15.00 29.50
CA GLY A 231 -1.04 -14.40 28.28
C GLY A 231 -1.32 -15.19 27.00
N ILE A 232 -0.42 -15.03 26.06
CA ILE A 232 -0.37 -15.73 24.79
C ILE A 232 1.05 -16.27 24.59
N ILE A 233 1.19 -17.54 24.24
CA ILE A 233 2.45 -18.09 23.75
C ILE A 233 2.46 -18.01 22.23
N VAL A 234 3.50 -17.39 21.70
CA VAL A 234 3.75 -17.23 20.27
C VAL A 234 4.82 -18.24 19.88
N HIS A 235 4.43 -19.30 19.18
CA HIS A 235 5.31 -20.42 18.85
C HIS A 235 6.01 -20.22 17.51
N THR A 236 7.34 -20.39 17.51
CA THR A 236 8.21 -20.47 16.33
C THR A 236 8.92 -21.83 16.29
N PRO A 237 9.62 -22.18 15.20
CA PRO A 237 10.30 -23.48 15.10
C PRO A 237 11.39 -23.73 16.15
N TYR A 238 12.04 -22.68 16.67
CA TYR A 238 13.23 -22.84 17.53
C TYR A 238 13.06 -22.21 18.93
N GLY A 239 11.90 -21.60 19.20
CA GLY A 239 11.63 -20.97 20.49
C GLY A 239 10.22 -20.38 20.57
N SER A 240 9.87 -19.85 21.73
CA SER A 240 8.56 -19.25 21.97
C SER A 240 8.66 -17.90 22.66
N VAL A 241 7.71 -17.01 22.36
CA VAL A 241 7.53 -15.75 23.09
C VAL A 241 6.31 -15.85 23.99
N TYR A 242 6.53 -15.71 25.28
CA TYR A 242 5.47 -15.61 26.30
C TYR A 242 5.11 -14.13 26.43
N ALA A 243 3.96 -13.74 25.89
CA ALA A 243 3.53 -12.35 25.81
C ALA A 243 2.21 -12.10 26.56
N ASP A 244 2.11 -10.99 27.28
CA ASP A 244 0.83 -10.56 27.85
C ASP A 244 -0.19 -10.27 26.75
N LYS A 245 0.29 -9.63 25.68
CA LYS A 245 -0.51 -9.18 24.53
C LYS A 245 0.22 -9.42 23.23
N VAL A 246 -0.55 -9.58 22.13
CA VAL A 246 -0.01 -9.80 20.79
C VAL A 246 -0.68 -8.87 19.78
N ALA A 247 0.13 -8.27 18.92
CA ALA A 247 -0.32 -7.50 17.76
C ALA A 247 0.05 -8.22 16.46
N LEU A 248 -0.94 -8.51 15.60
CA LEU A 248 -0.71 -9.19 14.33
C LEU A 248 -0.69 -8.19 13.16
N ALA A 249 0.49 -8.02 12.60
CA ALA A 249 0.80 -7.15 11.46
C ALA A 249 1.19 -7.99 10.22
N THR A 250 0.43 -9.04 9.93
CA THR A 250 0.80 -10.11 9.00
C THR A 250 0.39 -9.87 7.55
N ASN A 251 -0.23 -8.73 7.24
CA ASN A 251 -0.62 -8.34 5.88
C ASN A 251 -1.30 -9.51 5.12
N VAL A 252 -0.93 -9.75 3.88
CA VAL A 252 -1.45 -10.79 2.98
C VAL A 252 -1.12 -12.22 3.40
N PHE A 253 -0.12 -12.40 4.27
CA PHE A 253 0.29 -13.72 4.71
C PHE A 253 -0.78 -14.40 5.58
N LYS A 254 -0.75 -15.72 5.61
CA LYS A 254 -1.78 -16.53 6.26
C LYS A 254 -1.98 -16.14 7.73
N SER A 255 -3.07 -15.43 8.02
CA SER A 255 -3.39 -14.97 9.35
C SER A 255 -3.44 -16.11 10.39
N LEU A 256 -2.84 -15.88 11.57
CA LEU A 256 -2.88 -16.78 12.71
C LEU A 256 -4.28 -16.90 13.33
N VAL A 257 -5.15 -15.91 13.09
CA VAL A 257 -6.58 -15.96 13.46
C VAL A 257 -7.39 -16.56 12.32
N LYS A 258 -7.69 -17.86 12.37
CA LYS A 258 -8.33 -18.63 11.28
C LYS A 258 -9.58 -17.96 10.71
N ARG A 259 -10.44 -17.38 11.55
CA ARG A 259 -11.73 -16.77 11.14
C ARG A 259 -11.58 -15.54 10.23
N VAL A 260 -10.42 -14.88 10.20
CA VAL A 260 -10.22 -13.67 9.36
C VAL A 260 -9.65 -13.97 7.97
N ARG A 261 -9.19 -15.18 7.71
CA ARG A 261 -8.57 -15.59 6.43
C ARG A 261 -9.48 -15.43 5.21
N LYS A 262 -10.78 -15.40 5.42
CA LYS A 262 -11.78 -15.21 4.36
C LYS A 262 -12.04 -13.77 3.97
N TYR A 263 -11.45 -12.79 4.67
CA TYR A 263 -11.68 -11.37 4.43
C TYR A 263 -10.61 -10.72 3.56
N VAL A 264 -9.51 -11.41 3.32
CA VAL A 264 -8.37 -10.91 2.55
C VAL A 264 -7.98 -11.92 1.47
N VAL A 265 -7.64 -11.41 0.31
CA VAL A 265 -7.06 -12.17 -0.80
C VAL A 265 -5.78 -11.48 -1.28
N PRO A 266 -4.75 -12.24 -1.68
CA PRO A 266 -3.59 -11.67 -2.34
C PRO A 266 -3.94 -11.28 -3.77
N VAL A 267 -3.75 -10.03 -4.11
CA VAL A 267 -3.81 -9.53 -5.49
C VAL A 267 -2.42 -8.99 -5.81
N TYR A 268 -1.87 -9.37 -6.95
CA TYR A 268 -0.53 -8.96 -7.34
C TYR A 268 -0.60 -7.73 -8.21
N ASP A 269 0.28 -6.78 -7.91
CA ASP A 269 0.56 -5.57 -8.65
C ASP A 269 2.02 -5.56 -9.06
N PHE A 270 2.35 -4.92 -10.18
CA PHE A 270 3.67 -4.93 -10.79
C PHE A 270 4.18 -3.54 -11.09
N GLN A 271 5.49 -3.41 -11.09
CA GLN A 271 6.19 -2.15 -11.32
C GLN A 271 7.42 -2.39 -12.19
N VAL A 272 7.77 -1.38 -12.97
CA VAL A 272 9.04 -1.30 -13.73
C VAL A 272 9.70 0.05 -13.44
N VAL A 273 11.01 0.11 -13.56
CA VAL A 273 11.79 1.35 -13.39
C VAL A 273 12.65 1.57 -14.62
N THR A 274 12.66 2.80 -15.13
CA THR A 274 13.51 3.19 -16.25
C THR A 274 14.97 3.35 -15.81
N GLU A 275 15.89 3.45 -16.78
CA GLU A 275 17.18 4.11 -16.54
C GLU A 275 16.94 5.60 -16.16
N PRO A 276 17.87 6.25 -15.45
CA PRO A 276 17.79 7.69 -15.19
C PRO A 276 17.65 8.49 -16.50
N LEU A 277 16.76 9.48 -16.50
CA LEU A 277 16.52 10.32 -17.67
C LEU A 277 17.62 11.34 -17.88
N THR A 278 17.97 11.59 -19.14
CA THR A 278 18.85 12.70 -19.53
C THR A 278 18.16 14.07 -19.39
N GLU A 279 18.95 15.15 -19.40
CA GLU A 279 18.40 16.52 -19.34
C GLU A 279 17.46 16.81 -20.52
N GLU A 280 17.77 16.30 -21.70
CA GLU A 280 16.93 16.45 -22.90
C GLU A 280 15.59 15.74 -22.73
N GLN A 281 15.61 14.53 -22.18
CA GLN A 281 14.40 13.76 -21.87
C GLN A 281 13.54 14.46 -20.82
N TRP A 282 14.15 15.00 -19.75
CA TRP A 282 13.45 15.80 -18.75
C TRP A 282 12.79 17.04 -19.34
N LYS A 283 13.48 17.77 -20.23
CA LYS A 283 12.91 18.91 -20.95
C LYS A 283 11.76 18.51 -21.85
N ALA A 284 11.83 17.34 -22.49
CA ALA A 284 10.81 16.86 -23.41
C ALA A 284 9.48 16.52 -22.69
N ILE A 285 9.54 15.95 -21.46
CA ILE A 285 8.34 15.63 -20.69
C ILE A 285 7.89 16.75 -19.75
N GLY A 286 8.74 17.75 -19.47
CA GLY A 286 8.40 18.95 -18.71
C GLY A 286 8.04 18.75 -17.24
N TRP A 287 8.21 17.57 -16.67
CA TRP A 287 7.80 17.19 -15.31
C TRP A 287 8.75 17.75 -14.23
N ALA A 288 8.71 19.07 -14.06
CA ALA A 288 9.62 19.79 -13.18
C ALA A 288 9.28 19.68 -11.70
N GLY A 289 8.00 19.55 -11.36
CA GLY A 289 7.52 19.47 -9.97
C GLY A 289 7.74 18.11 -9.32
N LYS A 290 8.01 17.07 -10.14
CA LYS A 290 8.21 15.68 -9.69
C LYS A 290 7.11 15.16 -8.76
N GLU A 291 5.90 15.66 -8.95
CA GLU A 291 4.71 15.23 -8.23
C GLU A 291 4.49 13.72 -8.43
N GLY A 292 3.87 13.04 -7.48
CA GLY A 292 3.33 11.72 -7.75
C GLY A 292 2.23 11.81 -8.80
N LEU A 293 2.16 10.86 -9.73
CA LEU A 293 1.08 10.78 -10.71
C LEU A 293 0.32 9.47 -10.56
N SER A 294 -1.00 9.55 -10.73
CA SER A 294 -1.89 8.41 -10.90
C SER A 294 -2.94 8.73 -11.96
N GLU A 295 -3.50 7.71 -12.60
CA GLU A 295 -4.55 7.88 -13.59
C GLU A 295 -5.94 7.75 -12.96
N ALA A 296 -6.91 8.48 -13.49
CA ALA A 296 -8.30 8.42 -13.06
C ALA A 296 -9.04 7.30 -13.79
N GLY A 297 -8.99 6.10 -13.27
CA GLY A 297 -9.69 4.92 -13.82
C GLY A 297 -9.95 3.91 -12.74
N ASN A 298 -10.78 2.88 -13.04
CA ASN A 298 -10.90 1.76 -12.11
C ASN A 298 -9.64 0.88 -12.14
N GLN A 299 -8.99 0.78 -13.29
CA GLN A 299 -7.62 0.31 -13.44
C GLN A 299 -6.77 1.50 -13.84
N PHE A 300 -5.65 1.69 -13.17
CA PHE A 300 -4.83 2.88 -13.32
C PHE A 300 -3.35 2.59 -13.13
N HIS A 301 -2.52 3.34 -13.83
CA HIS A 301 -1.10 3.41 -13.53
C HIS A 301 -0.85 4.47 -12.47
N TYR A 302 0.19 4.23 -11.67
CA TYR A 302 0.79 5.21 -10.77
C TYR A 302 2.29 5.29 -11.05
N TYR A 303 2.83 6.49 -11.02
CA TYR A 303 4.23 6.69 -11.38
C TYR A 303 4.84 7.89 -10.70
N ARG A 304 6.15 7.81 -10.49
CA ARG A 304 6.91 8.84 -9.78
C ARG A 304 8.35 8.90 -10.25
N VAL A 305 9.02 10.00 -9.94
CA VAL A 305 10.47 10.14 -10.11
C VAL A 305 11.19 9.58 -8.88
N THR A 306 12.25 8.80 -9.09
CA THR A 306 13.14 8.32 -8.03
C THR A 306 14.22 9.37 -7.71
N SER A 307 14.91 9.22 -6.57
CA SER A 307 16.04 10.11 -6.20
C SER A 307 17.14 10.17 -7.25
N GLU A 308 17.32 9.09 -8.02
CA GLU A 308 18.31 8.99 -9.08
C GLU A 308 17.85 9.59 -10.43
N GLY A 309 16.61 10.07 -10.50
CA GLY A 309 16.06 10.63 -11.72
C GLY A 309 15.57 9.57 -12.73
N ALA A 310 15.25 8.38 -12.27
CA ALA A 310 14.51 7.37 -13.03
C ALA A 310 13.01 7.53 -12.82
N ILE A 311 12.18 6.95 -13.69
CA ILE A 311 10.72 6.90 -13.49
C ILE A 311 10.35 5.48 -13.08
N LEU A 312 9.71 5.37 -11.91
CA LEU A 312 8.98 4.19 -11.49
C LEU A 312 7.58 4.26 -12.10
N TRP A 313 7.14 3.17 -12.74
CA TRP A 313 5.85 3.01 -13.40
C TRP A 313 5.22 1.70 -12.96
N GLY A 314 4.04 1.73 -12.38
CA GLY A 314 3.36 0.53 -11.89
C GLY A 314 1.85 0.62 -11.99
N GLY A 315 1.16 -0.45 -11.62
CA GLY A 315 -0.29 -0.51 -11.56
C GLY A 315 -0.94 -1.24 -12.74
N TYR A 316 -2.16 -0.86 -13.05
CA TYR A 316 -3.10 -1.35 -14.04
C TYR A 316 -3.64 -2.75 -13.76
N ASP A 317 -2.84 -3.80 -13.91
CA ASP A 317 -3.29 -5.18 -13.71
C ASP A 317 -3.29 -5.60 -12.24
N ALA A 318 -4.45 -5.98 -11.74
CA ALA A 318 -4.62 -6.54 -10.41
C ALA A 318 -4.76 -8.08 -10.52
N ILE A 319 -3.66 -8.84 -10.47
CA ILE A 319 -3.64 -10.27 -10.80
C ILE A 319 -4.00 -11.13 -9.58
N TYR A 320 -5.05 -11.93 -9.70
CA TYR A 320 -5.44 -12.93 -8.71
C TYR A 320 -5.18 -14.34 -9.19
N HIS A 321 -4.33 -15.07 -8.47
CA HIS A 321 -4.04 -16.47 -8.75
C HIS A 321 -5.00 -17.43 -8.02
N PHE A 322 -5.42 -18.49 -8.70
CA PHE A 322 -6.31 -19.50 -8.13
C PHE A 322 -5.79 -20.04 -6.79
N ARG A 323 -6.68 -20.22 -5.82
CA ARG A 323 -6.42 -20.59 -4.41
C ARG A 323 -5.84 -19.47 -3.54
N GLY A 324 -5.55 -18.28 -4.06
CA GLY A 324 -5.20 -17.11 -3.26
C GLY A 324 -4.07 -17.34 -2.25
N LYS A 325 -2.92 -17.85 -2.70
CA LYS A 325 -1.73 -17.99 -1.86
C LYS A 325 -0.71 -16.92 -2.25
N ALA A 326 -0.19 -16.22 -1.26
CA ALA A 326 0.98 -15.38 -1.47
C ALA A 326 2.21 -16.27 -1.70
N ARG A 327 2.86 -16.12 -2.88
CA ARG A 327 4.01 -16.92 -3.30
C ARG A 327 4.99 -16.04 -4.06
N GLN A 328 6.26 -16.23 -3.80
CA GLN A 328 7.33 -15.50 -4.46
C GLN A 328 7.37 -15.74 -5.98
N GLU A 329 7.01 -16.95 -6.44
CA GLU A 329 6.94 -17.30 -7.86
C GLU A 329 5.94 -16.44 -8.68
N TYR A 330 5.03 -15.71 -8.02
CA TYR A 330 4.06 -14.81 -8.63
C TYR A 330 4.51 -13.34 -8.60
N GLU A 331 5.69 -13.06 -8.11
CA GLU A 331 6.24 -11.69 -8.01
C GLU A 331 7.04 -11.28 -9.26
N THR A 332 7.08 -12.15 -10.28
CA THR A 332 7.75 -11.91 -11.56
C THR A 332 6.84 -12.34 -12.69
N ASP A 333 6.56 -11.45 -13.66
CA ASP A 333 5.74 -11.72 -14.83
C ASP A 333 6.22 -10.90 -16.02
N ALA A 334 6.90 -11.57 -16.96
CA ALA A 334 7.50 -10.91 -18.13
C ALA A 334 6.45 -10.33 -19.10
N GLU A 335 5.24 -10.90 -19.14
CA GLU A 335 4.16 -10.40 -19.98
C GLU A 335 3.61 -9.09 -19.42
N THR A 336 3.37 -9.03 -18.12
CA THR A 336 2.94 -7.81 -17.42
C THR A 336 3.98 -6.69 -17.55
N TYR A 337 5.27 -6.98 -17.43
CA TYR A 337 6.31 -5.96 -17.67
C TYR A 337 6.28 -5.40 -19.07
N ALA A 338 5.98 -6.22 -20.08
CA ALA A 338 5.89 -5.75 -21.44
C ALA A 338 4.66 -4.85 -21.67
N TYR A 339 3.52 -5.15 -21.06
CA TYR A 339 2.36 -4.25 -21.08
C TYR A 339 2.66 -2.93 -20.38
N LEU A 340 3.25 -2.95 -19.19
CA LEU A 340 3.65 -1.73 -18.48
C LEU A 340 4.61 -0.86 -19.32
N ALA A 341 5.57 -1.48 -20.01
CA ALA A 341 6.49 -0.75 -20.90
C ALA A 341 5.78 -0.15 -22.13
N ALA A 342 4.78 -0.84 -22.69
CA ALA A 342 4.00 -0.34 -23.81
C ALA A 342 3.16 0.87 -23.41
N ASP A 343 2.45 0.79 -22.29
CA ASP A 343 1.59 1.86 -21.77
C ASP A 343 2.42 3.09 -21.34
N PHE A 344 3.61 2.87 -20.77
CA PHE A 344 4.56 3.94 -20.51
C PHE A 344 4.97 4.70 -21.78
N LEU A 345 5.25 3.97 -22.87
CA LEU A 345 5.65 4.59 -24.13
C LEU A 345 4.48 5.25 -24.87
N GLU A 346 3.24 4.83 -24.63
CA GLU A 346 2.03 5.54 -25.08
C GLU A 346 1.88 6.85 -24.31
N THR A 347 2.12 6.83 -23.02
CA THR A 347 2.03 8.01 -22.14
C THR A 347 3.16 9.01 -22.43
N PHE A 348 4.39 8.55 -22.67
CA PHE A 348 5.57 9.36 -22.90
C PHE A 348 6.27 8.98 -24.22
N PRO A 349 5.66 9.18 -25.40
CA PRO A 349 6.25 8.80 -26.68
C PRO A 349 7.56 9.53 -27.00
N GLN A 350 7.83 10.69 -26.37
CA GLN A 350 9.08 11.43 -26.48
C GLN A 350 10.26 10.71 -25.77
N LEU A 351 10.01 9.71 -24.92
CA LEU A 351 11.03 8.87 -24.28
C LEU A 351 11.34 7.60 -25.09
N LYS A 352 11.06 7.63 -26.38
CA LYS A 352 11.36 6.51 -27.28
C LYS A 352 12.85 6.15 -27.22
N GLY A 353 13.14 4.88 -26.92
CA GLY A 353 14.51 4.36 -26.80
C GLY A 353 15.00 4.19 -25.37
N ILE A 354 14.28 4.71 -24.37
CA ILE A 354 14.58 4.50 -22.96
C ILE A 354 14.60 2.99 -22.60
N LYS A 355 15.45 2.60 -21.65
CA LYS A 355 15.50 1.24 -21.14
C LYS A 355 14.85 1.14 -19.77
N PHE A 356 14.26 -0.01 -19.48
CA PHE A 356 13.86 -0.38 -18.13
C PHE A 356 14.96 -1.20 -17.49
N THR A 357 15.31 -0.88 -16.26
CA THR A 357 16.44 -1.50 -15.53
C THR A 357 15.95 -2.56 -14.54
N HIS A 358 14.80 -2.34 -13.91
CA HIS A 358 14.22 -3.24 -12.90
C HIS A 358 12.74 -3.50 -13.17
N GLY A 359 12.28 -4.67 -12.70
CA GLY A 359 10.86 -5.01 -12.70
C GLY A 359 10.54 -6.02 -11.61
N TRP A 360 9.49 -5.77 -10.83
CA TRP A 360 9.04 -6.67 -9.77
C TRP A 360 7.54 -6.59 -9.55
N GLY A 361 7.03 -7.56 -8.82
CA GLY A 361 5.66 -7.56 -8.33
C GLY A 361 5.57 -7.72 -6.83
N GLY A 362 4.39 -7.47 -6.29
CA GLY A 362 4.11 -7.63 -4.88
C GLY A 362 2.66 -8.00 -4.60
N ALA A 363 2.46 -8.80 -3.58
CA ALA A 363 1.12 -9.18 -3.16
C ALA A 363 0.50 -8.13 -2.23
N ILE A 364 -0.68 -7.64 -2.60
CA ILE A 364 -1.50 -6.68 -1.86
C ILE A 364 -2.56 -7.44 -1.05
N ASP A 365 -2.77 -7.09 0.22
CA ASP A 365 -3.79 -7.66 1.10
C ASP A 365 -5.18 -7.07 0.80
N THR A 366 -5.79 -7.45 -0.30
CA THR A 366 -7.04 -6.88 -0.78
C THR A 366 -8.24 -7.39 0.00
N CYS A 367 -9.08 -6.48 0.51
CA CYS A 367 -10.37 -6.81 1.12
C CYS A 367 -11.53 -6.21 0.31
N SER A 368 -12.75 -6.74 0.50
CA SER A 368 -13.93 -6.40 -0.32
C SER A 368 -14.46 -4.96 -0.17
N ARG A 369 -13.92 -4.17 0.75
CA ARG A 369 -14.29 -2.75 0.93
C ARG A 369 -13.15 -1.78 0.64
N PHE A 370 -12.00 -2.30 0.21
CA PHE A 370 -10.80 -1.52 -0.13
C PHE A 370 -10.31 -0.56 0.98
N SER A 371 -10.53 -0.93 2.24
CA SER A 371 -10.02 -0.16 3.39
C SER A 371 -9.77 -1.07 4.58
N PRO A 372 -8.80 -0.75 5.44
CA PRO A 372 -8.36 -1.63 6.50
C PRO A 372 -9.48 -1.96 7.49
N PHE A 373 -9.37 -3.12 8.13
CA PHE A 373 -10.25 -3.56 9.18
C PHE A 373 -9.49 -4.19 10.34
N TRP A 374 -10.04 -4.01 11.51
CA TRP A 374 -9.44 -4.43 12.77
C TRP A 374 -10.28 -5.47 13.50
N GLY A 375 -9.67 -6.05 14.51
CA GLY A 375 -10.39 -6.87 15.45
C GLY A 375 -9.54 -7.45 16.54
N ARG A 376 -10.21 -8.13 17.47
CA ARG A 376 -9.59 -8.79 18.62
C ARG A 376 -9.88 -10.28 18.64
N ALA A 377 -8.93 -11.06 19.16
CA ALA A 377 -9.03 -12.50 19.34
C ALA A 377 -8.52 -12.91 20.73
N TYR A 378 -8.56 -14.19 21.05
CA TYR A 378 -7.99 -14.77 22.28
C TYR A 378 -8.37 -13.98 23.55
N ARG A 379 -9.69 -13.75 23.75
CA ARG A 379 -10.23 -12.95 24.87
C ARG A 379 -9.65 -11.53 24.95
N LYS A 380 -9.48 -10.90 23.78
CA LYS A 380 -8.97 -9.52 23.61
C LYS A 380 -7.46 -9.33 23.86
N ARG A 381 -6.70 -10.40 24.08
CA ARG A 381 -5.24 -10.33 24.23
C ARG A 381 -4.50 -10.23 22.89
N VAL A 382 -5.18 -10.53 21.79
CA VAL A 382 -4.63 -10.41 20.43
C VAL A 382 -5.43 -9.37 19.67
N ALA A 383 -4.77 -8.36 19.10
CA ALA A 383 -5.34 -7.45 18.12
C ALA A 383 -4.73 -7.70 16.73
N TYR A 384 -5.45 -7.31 15.67
CA TYR A 384 -4.98 -7.42 14.29
C TYR A 384 -5.54 -6.30 13.43
N VAL A 385 -4.81 -5.96 12.38
CA VAL A 385 -5.25 -5.12 11.27
C VAL A 385 -4.87 -5.77 9.95
N LEU A 386 -5.75 -5.70 8.94
CA LEU A 386 -5.60 -6.29 7.61
C LEU A 386 -6.40 -5.47 6.59
N GLY A 387 -6.11 -5.66 5.30
CA GLY A 387 -6.92 -5.15 4.20
C GLY A 387 -6.62 -3.71 3.80
N PHE A 388 -5.35 -3.31 3.83
CA PHE A 388 -4.90 -1.99 3.39
C PHE A 388 -5.09 -1.76 1.89
N THR A 389 -5.16 -2.83 1.12
CA THR A 389 -5.56 -2.84 -0.30
C THR A 389 -4.73 -1.87 -1.17
N GLY A 390 -3.40 -1.89 -1.03
CA GLY A 390 -2.46 -1.06 -1.82
C GLY A 390 -2.10 0.29 -1.20
N LEU A 391 -2.99 0.96 -0.48
CA LEU A 391 -2.70 2.26 0.16
C LEU A 391 -2.22 2.10 1.62
N GLY A 392 -1.08 1.42 1.79
CA GLY A 392 -0.56 1.04 3.10
C GLY A 392 0.45 2.00 3.73
N VAL A 393 1.16 2.83 2.97
CA VAL A 393 2.33 3.57 3.49
C VAL A 393 1.94 4.46 4.67
N ALA A 394 0.96 5.35 4.52
CA ALA A 394 0.50 6.18 5.63
C ALA A 394 -0.52 5.45 6.52
N SER A 395 -1.48 4.73 5.95
CA SER A 395 -2.59 4.15 6.71
C SER A 395 -2.16 3.05 7.69
N THR A 396 -0.96 2.45 7.51
CA THR A 396 -0.39 1.47 8.46
C THR A 396 -0.05 2.09 9.81
N ARG A 397 0.37 3.36 9.86
CA ARG A 397 0.59 4.05 11.12
C ARG A 397 -0.72 4.27 11.89
N PHE A 398 -1.77 4.73 11.21
CA PHE A 398 -3.11 4.79 11.79
C PHE A 398 -3.60 3.39 12.21
N GLY A 399 -3.34 2.39 11.37
CA GLY A 399 -3.62 0.99 11.66
C GLY A 399 -2.98 0.51 12.95
N ALA A 400 -1.74 0.89 13.19
CA ALA A 400 -0.96 0.59 14.40
C ALA A 400 -1.54 1.31 15.63
N GLN A 401 -1.91 2.59 15.52
CA GLN A 401 -2.55 3.34 16.61
C GLN A 401 -3.83 2.66 17.07
N VAL A 402 -4.72 2.32 16.12
CA VAL A 402 -5.97 1.61 16.44
C VAL A 402 -5.71 0.22 17.02
N MET A 403 -4.71 -0.50 16.49
CA MET A 403 -4.38 -1.84 16.97
C MET A 403 -3.87 -1.80 18.40
N LEU A 404 -3.04 -0.82 18.78
CA LEU A 404 -2.60 -0.57 20.14
C LEU A 404 -3.78 -0.22 21.06
N ASP A 405 -4.64 0.71 20.64
CA ASP A 405 -5.82 1.08 21.42
C ASP A 405 -6.72 -0.14 21.71
N LEU A 406 -6.91 -0.99 20.70
CA LEU A 406 -7.71 -2.22 20.84
C LEU A 406 -7.07 -3.25 21.76
N VAL A 407 -5.76 -3.47 21.66
CA VAL A 407 -5.07 -4.47 22.49
C VAL A 407 -4.93 -3.99 23.95
N ASP A 408 -4.83 -2.68 24.15
CA ASP A 408 -4.79 -2.06 25.47
C ASP A 408 -6.19 -1.82 26.06
N GLY A 409 -7.24 -2.06 25.26
CA GLY A 409 -8.64 -1.97 25.70
C GLY A 409 -9.13 -0.53 25.86
N LEU A 410 -8.48 0.41 25.19
CA LEU A 410 -8.82 1.83 25.23
C LEU A 410 -10.06 2.13 24.36
N ASP A 411 -10.92 3.02 24.85
CA ASP A 411 -12.04 3.59 24.09
C ASP A 411 -11.65 4.99 23.61
N THR A 412 -11.10 5.07 22.41
CA THR A 412 -10.66 6.31 21.79
C THR A 412 -11.59 6.70 20.64
N GLU A 413 -11.46 7.94 20.16
CA GLU A 413 -12.17 8.42 18.97
C GLU A 413 -11.94 7.49 17.78
N ARG A 414 -10.69 7.06 17.53
CA ARG A 414 -10.32 6.10 16.47
C ARG A 414 -11.06 4.77 16.59
N THR A 415 -11.17 4.21 17.79
CA THR A 415 -11.85 2.90 18.02
C THR A 415 -13.37 2.99 17.88
N ARG A 416 -13.96 4.19 17.85
CA ARG A 416 -15.39 4.43 17.67
C ARG A 416 -15.81 4.53 16.21
N LEU A 417 -14.89 4.79 15.28
CA LEU A 417 -15.20 4.90 13.85
C LEU A 417 -15.90 3.66 13.31
N LYS A 418 -16.87 3.84 12.45
CA LYS A 418 -17.57 2.76 11.73
C LYS A 418 -16.60 1.85 10.98
N MET A 419 -15.57 2.45 10.35
CA MET A 419 -14.52 1.74 9.65
C MET A 419 -13.80 0.73 10.57
N VAL A 420 -13.56 1.09 11.82
CA VAL A 420 -12.89 0.22 12.80
C VAL A 420 -13.84 -0.84 13.37
N ARG A 421 -15.10 -0.48 13.64
CA ARG A 421 -16.08 -1.39 14.26
C ARG A 421 -16.69 -2.40 13.32
N LYS A 422 -16.83 -2.08 12.02
CA LYS A 422 -17.41 -2.96 11.03
C LYS A 422 -16.32 -3.71 10.25
N LYS A 423 -16.57 -4.96 9.94
CA LYS A 423 -15.72 -5.77 9.06
C LYS A 423 -16.21 -5.68 7.61
N PRO A 424 -15.31 -5.88 6.63
CA PRO A 424 -15.73 -6.07 5.24
C PRO A 424 -16.60 -7.32 5.09
N LEU A 425 -17.22 -7.50 3.95
CA LEU A 425 -17.86 -8.77 3.60
C LEU A 425 -16.78 -9.82 3.28
N PRO A 426 -16.96 -11.08 3.71
CA PRO A 426 -15.99 -12.12 3.41
C PRO A 426 -16.07 -12.54 1.95
N PHE A 427 -14.93 -12.88 1.35
CA PHE A 427 -14.90 -13.54 0.07
C PHE A 427 -15.50 -14.95 0.14
N PRO A 428 -16.19 -15.41 -0.90
CA PRO A 428 -16.67 -16.79 -0.98
C PRO A 428 -15.49 -17.78 -0.98
N PRO A 429 -15.73 -19.09 -0.69
CA PRO A 429 -14.69 -20.10 -0.82
C PRO A 429 -14.36 -20.38 -2.30
N GLU A 430 -13.17 -20.97 -2.57
CA GLU A 430 -12.85 -21.50 -3.89
C GLU A 430 -13.78 -22.68 -4.27
N PRO A 431 -14.13 -22.83 -5.53
CA PRO A 431 -13.70 -22.05 -6.71
C PRO A 431 -14.52 -20.77 -6.97
N PHE A 432 -15.59 -20.51 -6.21
CA PHE A 432 -16.48 -19.36 -6.41
C PHE A 432 -15.75 -18.02 -6.24
N ARG A 433 -14.76 -17.96 -5.36
CA ARG A 433 -13.92 -16.77 -5.17
C ARG A 433 -13.21 -16.38 -6.47
N PHE A 434 -12.56 -17.33 -7.11
CA PHE A 434 -11.85 -17.11 -8.37
C PHE A 434 -12.79 -16.58 -9.45
N LEU A 435 -13.96 -17.23 -9.63
CA LEU A 435 -14.97 -16.81 -10.61
C LEU A 435 -15.50 -15.41 -10.30
N PHE A 436 -15.77 -15.12 -9.02
CA PHE A 436 -16.23 -13.81 -8.57
C PHE A 436 -15.21 -12.72 -8.91
N ILE A 437 -13.93 -12.92 -8.57
CA ILE A 437 -12.86 -11.95 -8.81
C ILE A 437 -12.66 -11.77 -10.33
N ARG A 438 -12.56 -12.84 -11.12
CA ARG A 438 -12.38 -12.75 -12.58
C ARG A 438 -13.54 -12.04 -13.28
N LEU A 439 -14.79 -12.32 -12.86
CA LEU A 439 -15.96 -11.63 -13.39
C LEU A 439 -15.94 -10.14 -13.03
N THR A 440 -15.47 -9.80 -11.82
CA THR A 440 -15.34 -8.40 -11.39
C THR A 440 -14.25 -7.68 -12.18
N GLN A 441 -13.07 -8.26 -12.34
CA GLN A 441 -11.99 -7.72 -13.16
C GLN A 441 -12.44 -7.48 -14.60
N TRP A 442 -13.04 -8.50 -15.24
CA TRP A 442 -13.59 -8.34 -16.60
C TRP A 442 -14.62 -7.22 -16.69
N SER A 443 -15.49 -7.10 -15.69
CA SER A 443 -16.53 -6.06 -15.69
C SER A 443 -15.96 -4.65 -15.48
N ILE A 444 -14.88 -4.53 -14.73
CA ILE A 444 -14.14 -3.28 -14.52
C ILE A 444 -13.47 -2.84 -15.83
N ASN A 445 -12.72 -3.75 -16.49
CA ASN A 445 -12.11 -3.47 -17.79
C ASN A 445 -13.16 -3.05 -18.82
N TYR A 446 -14.29 -3.78 -18.87
CA TYR A 446 -15.39 -3.40 -19.75
C TYR A 446 -15.91 -1.99 -19.47
N ALA A 447 -16.04 -1.59 -18.22
CA ALA A 447 -16.49 -0.24 -17.88
C ALA A 447 -15.47 0.83 -18.33
N ASP A 448 -14.18 0.62 -18.11
CA ASP A 448 -13.13 1.57 -18.51
C ASP A 448 -13.04 1.73 -20.05
N GLU A 449 -13.30 0.67 -20.81
CA GLU A 449 -13.39 0.70 -22.29
C GLU A 449 -14.69 1.35 -22.81
N HIS A 450 -15.75 1.41 -21.98
CA HIS A 450 -17.09 1.85 -22.39
C HIS A 450 -17.54 3.10 -21.61
N GLU A 451 -16.71 4.12 -21.53
CA GLU A 451 -17.03 5.45 -20.95
C GLU A 451 -17.51 5.35 -19.49
N GLY A 452 -16.93 4.46 -18.68
CA GLY A 452 -17.32 4.24 -17.29
C GLY A 452 -18.67 3.53 -17.10
N LYS A 453 -19.32 3.05 -18.16
CA LYS A 453 -20.66 2.43 -18.11
C LYS A 453 -20.63 1.10 -17.37
N ARG A 454 -21.17 1.11 -16.16
CA ARG A 454 -21.22 -0.09 -15.29
C ARG A 454 -22.28 -1.09 -15.77
N ASN A 455 -21.85 -2.33 -15.99
CA ASN A 455 -22.73 -3.45 -16.36
C ASN A 455 -23.60 -3.92 -15.17
N LEU A 456 -24.46 -4.92 -15.39
CA LEU A 456 -25.37 -5.42 -14.34
C LEU A 456 -24.61 -5.98 -13.12
N TRP A 457 -23.44 -6.58 -13.32
CA TRP A 457 -22.62 -7.13 -12.25
C TRP A 457 -22.07 -6.03 -11.34
N LEU A 458 -21.45 -5.00 -11.90
CA LEU A 458 -20.94 -3.86 -11.13
C LEU A 458 -22.07 -3.12 -10.40
N LYS A 459 -23.24 -2.92 -11.06
CA LYS A 459 -24.41 -2.33 -10.40
C LYS A 459 -24.94 -3.17 -9.23
N LEU A 460 -24.84 -4.49 -9.31
CA LEU A 460 -25.17 -5.38 -8.19
C LEU A 460 -24.16 -5.21 -7.05
N LEU A 461 -22.87 -5.19 -7.36
CA LEU A 461 -21.81 -4.98 -6.36
C LEU A 461 -21.97 -3.63 -5.65
N ASP A 462 -22.31 -2.56 -6.38
CA ASP A 462 -22.58 -1.22 -5.80
C ASP A 462 -23.71 -1.28 -4.78
N ARG A 463 -24.83 -1.93 -5.14
CA ARG A 463 -25.98 -2.09 -4.22
C ARG A 463 -25.63 -2.87 -2.95
N LEU A 464 -24.68 -3.80 -3.05
CA LEU A 464 -24.20 -4.60 -1.91
C LEU A 464 -23.09 -3.87 -1.10
N GLY A 465 -22.68 -2.68 -1.52
CA GLY A 465 -21.58 -1.95 -0.91
C GLY A 465 -20.22 -2.62 -1.19
N LEU A 466 -20.09 -3.36 -2.29
CA LEU A 466 -18.89 -4.04 -2.78
C LEU A 466 -18.34 -3.36 -4.04
N GLY A 467 -18.91 -2.23 -4.45
CA GLY A 467 -18.48 -1.50 -5.63
C GLY A 467 -16.99 -1.13 -5.55
N PHE A 468 -16.30 -1.25 -6.66
CA PHE A 468 -14.95 -0.72 -6.84
C PHE A 468 -15.07 0.72 -7.31
N ASP A 469 -14.51 1.64 -6.54
CA ASP A 469 -14.40 3.05 -6.88
C ASP A 469 -13.03 3.52 -6.39
N SER A 470 -12.11 3.68 -7.30
CA SER A 470 -10.78 4.26 -7.07
C SER A 470 -10.80 5.75 -7.30
#